data_5dc3801ce8d24957bdd298f58e51d681
#
_entry.id   5dc3801ce8d24957bdd298f58e51d681
#
_cell.length_a   1.000
_cell.length_b   1.000
_cell.length_c   1.000
_cell.angle_alpha   90.00
_cell.angle_beta   90.00
_cell.angle_gamma   90.00
#
_symmetry.space_group_name_H-M   'P 1'
#
loop_
_entity.id
_entity.type
_entity.pdbx_description
1 polymer ?
#
loop_
_entity_poly.entity_id
_entity_poly.type
_entity_poly.pdbx_seq_one_letter_code
_entity_poly.pdbx_strand_id
1 'polypeptide(L)'
;MGGKRGRNNLKISLSSSYEDSEFCFNEEMEIQEVHPTIVPKNDHQKDYNRVLYSMSKPMIFAVGPAGTGKTMLACYAAISGYNDKTYKKIILTRPVVSVEEDIGYLPGTLEEKMDPWTRPIMDVFSEFYSQADIQYMIKEKIIEICPLA
;
A
#
# COMPACT_ATOMS: atom_id res chain seq x y z
N MET A 1 2.37 -28.34 36.75
CA MET A 1 3.69 -27.77 36.51
C MET A 1 3.52 -26.48 35.70
N GLY A 2 3.71 -25.34 36.36
CA GLY A 2 3.42 -24.02 35.82
C GLY A 2 4.61 -23.41 35.10
N GLY A 3 4.40 -22.95 33.86
CA GLY A 3 5.36 -22.18 33.10
C GLY A 3 5.21 -20.68 33.37
N LYS A 4 6.26 -20.06 33.93
CA LYS A 4 6.34 -18.64 34.25
C LYS A 4 6.45 -17.79 32.99
N ARG A 5 5.50 -16.87 32.80
CA ARG A 5 5.64 -15.74 31.85
C ARG A 5 6.63 -14.72 32.44
N GLY A 6 7.77 -14.53 31.79
CA GLY A 6 8.72 -13.47 32.11
C GLY A 6 8.14 -12.11 31.69
N ARG A 7 7.93 -11.22 32.66
CA ARG A 7 7.66 -9.79 32.44
C ARG A 7 9.01 -9.08 32.33
N ASN A 8 9.32 -8.53 31.17
CA ASN A 8 10.44 -7.61 31.04
C ASN A 8 10.02 -6.26 31.61
N ASN A 9 10.56 -5.94 32.79
CA ASN A 9 10.46 -4.60 33.37
C ASN A 9 11.50 -3.70 32.73
N LEU A 10 11.06 -2.75 31.88
CA LEU A 10 11.88 -1.63 31.46
C LEU A 10 12.00 -0.66 32.65
N LYS A 11 13.21 -0.52 33.20
CA LYS A 11 13.53 0.55 34.16
C LYS A 11 13.88 1.81 33.35
N ILE A 12 13.00 2.81 33.41
CA ILE A 12 13.28 4.16 32.92
C ILE A 12 13.97 4.92 34.02
N SER A 13 15.24 5.27 33.88
CA SER A 13 15.93 6.21 34.75
C SER A 13 15.85 7.61 34.12
N LEU A 14 15.07 8.49 34.74
CA LEU A 14 15.05 9.92 34.42
C LEU A 14 16.26 10.59 35.03
N SER A 15 17.24 11.01 34.24
CA SER A 15 18.21 12.02 34.61
C SER A 15 17.87 13.33 33.92
N SER A 16 17.57 14.34 34.75
CA SER A 16 17.31 15.72 34.37
C SER A 16 18.61 16.38 33.95
N SER A 17 18.68 16.84 32.68
CA SER A 17 19.48 17.99 32.26
C SER A 17 18.86 18.57 30.99
N TYR A 18 18.40 19.80 31.12
CA TYR A 18 17.92 20.63 30.04
C TYR A 18 19.10 21.00 29.14
N GLU A 19 19.12 20.52 27.91
CA GLU A 19 19.81 21.16 26.78
C GLU A 19 19.06 20.79 25.52
N ASP A 20 18.76 21.82 24.71
CA ASP A 20 18.08 21.75 23.40
C ASP A 20 18.79 20.77 22.47
N SER A 21 18.21 19.62 22.25
CA SER A 21 18.56 18.73 21.16
C SER A 21 17.29 18.35 20.43
N GLU A 22 17.23 18.75 19.16
CA GLU A 22 16.29 18.23 18.19
C GLU A 22 16.28 16.71 18.30
N PHE A 23 15.23 16.20 18.92
CA PHE A 23 15.01 14.76 19.05
C PHE A 23 14.51 14.27 17.68
N CYS A 24 15.46 14.02 16.78
CA CYS A 24 15.16 13.28 15.56
C CYS A 24 14.85 11.84 15.94
N PHE A 25 13.59 11.55 16.19
CA PHE A 25 13.08 10.19 16.17
C PHE A 25 13.17 9.68 14.73
N ASN A 26 14.32 9.12 14.35
CA ASN A 26 14.40 8.16 13.26
C ASN A 26 13.95 6.80 13.81
N GLU A 27 12.68 6.66 14.17
CA GLU A 27 12.06 5.35 14.21
C GLU A 27 11.88 4.94 12.74
N GLU A 28 12.81 4.15 12.23
CA GLU A 28 12.54 3.34 11.03
C GLU A 28 11.35 2.46 11.37
N MET A 29 10.17 2.85 10.89
CA MET A 29 8.96 2.08 11.10
C MET A 29 9.11 0.80 10.28
N GLU A 30 9.32 -0.35 10.95
CA GLU A 30 9.36 -1.65 10.30
C GLU A 30 7.96 -1.97 9.77
N ILE A 31 7.79 -1.88 8.46
CA ILE A 31 6.56 -2.31 7.78
C ILE A 31 6.47 -3.83 7.86
N GLN A 32 5.36 -4.33 8.37
CA GLN A 32 5.14 -5.77 8.46
C GLN A 32 5.17 -6.40 7.07
N GLU A 33 6.02 -7.41 6.86
CA GLU A 33 6.03 -8.20 5.64
C GLU A 33 4.77 -9.06 5.56
N VAL A 34 3.96 -8.85 4.54
CA VAL A 34 2.69 -9.56 4.33
C VAL A 34 2.70 -10.23 2.95
N HIS A 35 2.43 -11.51 2.91
CA HIS A 35 2.29 -12.25 1.65
C HIS A 35 0.83 -12.57 1.38
N PRO A 36 0.14 -11.79 0.55
CA PRO A 36 -1.25 -12.03 0.19
C PRO A 36 -1.42 -13.40 -0.46
N THR A 37 -2.23 -14.26 0.15
CA THR A 37 -2.58 -15.54 -0.46
C THR A 37 -3.86 -15.39 -1.25
N ILE A 38 -3.77 -15.56 -2.55
CA ILE A 38 -4.92 -15.48 -3.46
C ILE A 38 -5.43 -16.86 -3.77
N VAL A 39 -6.74 -17.08 -3.54
CA VAL A 39 -7.45 -18.25 -4.04
C VAL A 39 -8.27 -17.83 -5.27
N PRO A 40 -7.78 -18.10 -6.50
CA PRO A 40 -8.54 -17.78 -7.71
C PRO A 40 -9.87 -18.55 -7.72
N LYS A 41 -10.95 -17.84 -8.02
CA LYS A 41 -12.32 -18.42 -8.03
C LYS A 41 -12.71 -19.07 -9.35
N ASN A 42 -11.95 -18.77 -10.42
CA ASN A 42 -12.19 -19.31 -11.77
C ASN A 42 -10.89 -19.40 -12.56
N ASP A 43 -10.94 -20.06 -13.72
CA ASP A 43 -9.75 -20.29 -14.54
C ASP A 43 -9.16 -19.01 -15.13
N HIS A 44 -9.97 -18.01 -15.50
CA HIS A 44 -9.47 -16.72 -15.96
C HIS A 44 -8.68 -15.98 -14.88
N GLN A 45 -9.12 -16.03 -13.61
CA GLN A 45 -8.36 -15.47 -12.50
C GLN A 45 -7.07 -16.26 -12.25
N LYS A 46 -7.08 -17.59 -12.41
CA LYS A 46 -5.84 -18.41 -12.31
C LYS A 46 -4.83 -18.01 -13.38
N ASP A 47 -5.29 -17.86 -14.63
CA ASP A 47 -4.43 -17.46 -15.72
C ASP A 47 -3.88 -16.05 -15.52
N TYR A 48 -4.73 -15.11 -15.12
CA TYR A 48 -4.31 -13.75 -14.81
C TYR A 48 -3.30 -13.71 -13.66
N ASN A 49 -3.55 -14.43 -12.59
CA ASN A 49 -2.63 -14.55 -11.46
C ASN A 49 -1.27 -15.13 -11.88
N ARG A 50 -1.27 -16.21 -12.67
CA ARG A 50 -0.05 -16.80 -13.22
C ARG A 50 0.77 -15.78 -14.02
N VAL A 51 0.11 -14.93 -14.82
CA VAL A 51 0.79 -13.91 -15.62
C VAL A 51 1.32 -12.79 -14.73
N LEU A 52 0.58 -12.35 -13.72
CA LEU A 52 1.00 -11.30 -12.78
C LEU A 52 2.27 -11.68 -12.00
N TYR A 53 2.37 -12.93 -11.55
CA TYR A 53 3.55 -13.43 -10.83
C TYR A 53 4.67 -13.91 -11.78
N SER A 54 4.43 -13.93 -13.09
CA SER A 54 5.44 -14.26 -14.07
C SER A 54 6.25 -13.02 -14.43
N MET A 55 7.47 -12.94 -13.95
CA MET A 55 8.40 -11.83 -14.26
C MET A 55 8.78 -11.73 -15.75
N SER A 56 8.25 -12.61 -16.59
CA SER A 56 8.58 -12.66 -18.03
C SER A 56 7.86 -11.59 -18.86
N LYS A 57 6.83 -10.93 -18.35
CA LYS A 57 6.01 -9.97 -19.07
C LYS A 57 6.14 -8.57 -18.46
N PRO A 58 6.72 -7.60 -19.19
CA PRO A 58 6.88 -6.25 -18.69
C PRO A 58 5.56 -5.45 -18.69
N MET A 59 4.57 -5.89 -19.45
CA MET A 59 3.28 -5.24 -19.56
C MET A 59 2.15 -6.26 -19.64
N ILE A 60 1.08 -6.02 -18.86
CA ILE A 60 -0.07 -6.90 -18.77
C ILE A 60 -1.35 -6.07 -18.96
N PHE A 61 -2.21 -6.46 -19.89
CA PHE A 61 -3.52 -5.87 -20.11
C PHE A 61 -4.60 -6.79 -19.55
N ALA A 62 -5.32 -6.35 -18.52
CA ALA A 62 -6.45 -7.08 -17.96
C ALA A 62 -7.76 -6.49 -18.46
N VAL A 63 -8.43 -7.18 -19.37
CA VAL A 63 -9.69 -6.76 -20.00
C VAL A 63 -10.82 -7.68 -19.54
N GLY A 64 -11.98 -7.09 -19.21
CA GLY A 64 -13.15 -7.85 -18.78
C GLY A 64 -14.16 -7.00 -18.01
N PRO A 65 -15.35 -7.54 -17.68
CA PRO A 65 -16.40 -6.82 -16.98
C PRO A 65 -15.96 -6.25 -15.62
N ALA A 66 -16.69 -5.27 -15.11
CA ALA A 66 -16.49 -4.76 -13.76
C ALA A 66 -16.76 -5.86 -12.71
N GLY A 67 -16.13 -5.74 -11.53
CA GLY A 67 -16.34 -6.68 -10.41
C GLY A 67 -15.66 -8.06 -10.56
N THR A 68 -14.86 -8.30 -11.60
CA THR A 68 -14.18 -9.59 -11.81
C THR A 68 -12.85 -9.74 -11.07
N GLY A 69 -12.49 -8.80 -10.20
CA GLY A 69 -11.30 -8.86 -9.35
C GLY A 69 -9.99 -8.43 -10.01
N LYS A 70 -10.00 -7.80 -11.20
CA LYS A 70 -8.79 -7.40 -11.93
C LYS A 70 -7.86 -6.52 -11.10
N THR A 71 -8.40 -5.44 -10.53
CA THR A 71 -7.62 -4.49 -9.72
C THR A 71 -7.14 -5.12 -8.43
N MET A 72 -8.00 -5.87 -7.75
CA MET A 72 -7.65 -6.58 -6.51
C MET A 72 -6.47 -7.53 -6.72
N LEU A 73 -6.53 -8.38 -7.76
CA LEU A 73 -5.45 -9.32 -8.07
C LEU A 73 -4.14 -8.61 -8.42
N ALA A 74 -4.22 -7.49 -9.15
CA ALA A 74 -3.05 -6.67 -9.45
C ALA A 74 -2.43 -6.05 -8.19
N CYS A 75 -3.25 -5.53 -7.27
CA CYS A 75 -2.78 -4.98 -5.99
C CYS A 75 -2.10 -6.07 -5.13
N TYR A 76 -2.67 -7.26 -5.07
CA TYR A 76 -2.07 -8.37 -4.32
C TYR A 76 -0.70 -8.77 -4.90
N ALA A 77 -0.59 -8.85 -6.22
CA ALA A 77 0.69 -9.12 -6.87
C ALA A 77 1.71 -8.00 -6.63
N ALA A 78 1.27 -6.74 -6.60
CA ALA A 78 2.13 -5.59 -6.29
C ALA A 78 2.63 -5.64 -4.84
N ILE A 79 1.76 -5.95 -3.87
CA ILE A 79 2.10 -6.11 -2.46
C ILE A 79 3.12 -7.25 -2.28
N SER A 80 2.84 -8.43 -2.86
CA SER A 80 3.80 -9.54 -2.81
C SER A 80 5.15 -9.16 -3.41
N GLY A 81 5.15 -8.56 -4.60
CA GLY A 81 6.39 -8.19 -5.27
C GLY A 81 7.19 -7.10 -4.53
N TYR A 82 6.52 -6.21 -3.80
CA TYR A 82 7.18 -5.26 -2.91
C TYR A 82 7.82 -5.98 -1.70
N ASN A 83 7.09 -6.85 -1.04
CA ASN A 83 7.59 -7.59 0.12
C ASN A 83 8.73 -8.55 -0.25
N ASP A 84 8.64 -9.20 -1.41
CA ASP A 84 9.70 -10.04 -1.97
C ASP A 84 10.92 -9.23 -2.48
N LYS A 85 10.91 -7.90 -2.30
CA LYS A 85 11.96 -6.97 -2.80
C LYS A 85 12.16 -7.03 -4.33
N THR A 86 11.18 -7.59 -5.05
CA THR A 86 11.15 -7.61 -6.52
C THR A 86 10.91 -6.22 -7.09
N TYR A 87 10.03 -5.44 -6.44
CA TYR A 87 9.74 -4.06 -6.77
C TYR A 87 10.21 -3.14 -5.66
N LYS A 88 10.69 -1.95 -6.04
CA LYS A 88 11.13 -0.92 -5.09
C LYS A 88 9.99 0.00 -4.66
N LYS A 89 8.99 0.16 -5.52
CA LYS A 89 7.83 1.01 -5.28
C LYS A 89 6.62 0.56 -6.10
N ILE A 90 5.46 1.00 -5.68
CA ILE A 90 4.17 0.76 -6.33
C ILE A 90 3.65 2.11 -6.83
N ILE A 91 3.40 2.22 -8.13
CA ILE A 91 2.89 3.45 -8.72
C ILE A 91 1.44 3.21 -9.15
N LEU A 92 0.53 3.99 -8.58
CA LEU A 92 -0.89 3.99 -8.93
C LEU A 92 -1.15 5.15 -9.89
N THR A 93 -1.63 4.81 -11.08
CA THR A 93 -1.95 5.83 -12.07
C THR A 93 -3.37 5.67 -12.58
N ARG A 94 -4.02 6.81 -12.84
CA ARG A 94 -5.35 6.86 -13.44
C ARG A 94 -5.47 8.11 -14.30
N PRO A 95 -6.18 8.04 -15.46
CA PRO A 95 -6.52 9.26 -16.20
C PRO A 95 -7.35 10.18 -15.32
N VAL A 96 -6.95 11.43 -15.20
CA VAL A 96 -7.80 12.48 -14.68
C VAL A 96 -8.76 12.84 -15.80
N VAL A 97 -9.91 12.16 -15.85
CA VAL A 97 -11.01 12.68 -16.65
C VAL A 97 -11.36 14.01 -15.98
N SER A 98 -11.36 15.10 -16.74
CA SER A 98 -11.63 16.43 -16.23
C SER A 98 -12.94 16.43 -15.45
N VAL A 99 -12.82 16.41 -14.13
CA VAL A 99 -13.94 16.48 -13.19
C VAL A 99 -14.65 17.86 -13.29
N GLU A 100 -14.09 18.73 -14.13
CA GLU A 100 -14.61 20.07 -14.39
C GLU A 100 -16.01 20.08 -15.00
N GLU A 101 -16.42 19.05 -15.72
CA GLU A 101 -17.74 18.99 -16.33
C GLU A 101 -18.82 18.37 -15.43
N ASP A 102 -18.48 17.46 -14.51
CA ASP A 102 -19.49 16.73 -13.72
C ASP A 102 -19.56 17.10 -12.23
N ILE A 103 -18.48 17.60 -11.60
CA ILE A 103 -18.45 17.81 -10.14
C ILE A 103 -18.09 19.26 -9.74
N GLY A 104 -17.76 20.12 -10.69
CA GLY A 104 -17.33 21.48 -10.39
C GLY A 104 -15.91 21.55 -9.81
N TYR A 105 -15.46 22.76 -9.49
CA TYR A 105 -14.14 23.02 -8.92
C TYR A 105 -14.04 22.44 -7.50
N LEU A 106 -13.41 21.27 -7.33
CA LEU A 106 -13.07 20.74 -6.02
C LEU A 106 -11.82 21.48 -5.51
N PRO A 107 -11.91 22.27 -4.43
CA PRO A 107 -10.75 22.84 -3.77
C PRO A 107 -9.95 21.72 -3.10
N GLY A 108 -8.61 21.79 -3.13
CA GLY A 108 -7.75 20.83 -2.46
C GLY A 108 -6.49 20.50 -3.26
N THR A 109 -5.62 19.71 -2.63
CA THR A 109 -4.41 19.19 -3.26
C THR A 109 -4.73 18.18 -4.35
N LEU A 110 -3.78 17.90 -5.23
CA LEU A 110 -3.93 16.88 -6.27
C LEU A 110 -4.27 15.50 -5.66
N GLU A 111 -3.68 15.18 -4.52
CA GLU A 111 -3.91 13.93 -3.79
C GLU A 111 -5.36 13.84 -3.29
N GLU A 112 -5.89 14.91 -2.70
CA GLU A 112 -7.29 14.97 -2.25
C GLU A 112 -8.27 14.82 -3.41
N LYS A 113 -7.96 15.37 -4.57
CA LYS A 113 -8.78 15.22 -5.79
C LYS A 113 -8.75 13.79 -6.35
N MET A 114 -7.65 13.08 -6.13
CA MET A 114 -7.48 11.68 -6.58
C MET A 114 -8.08 10.67 -5.59
N ASP A 115 -8.39 11.07 -4.35
CA ASP A 115 -8.88 10.19 -3.28
C ASP A 115 -10.10 9.32 -3.69
N PRO A 116 -11.16 9.86 -4.31
CA PRO A 116 -12.30 9.04 -4.74
C PRO A 116 -11.94 7.91 -5.72
N TRP A 117 -10.89 8.13 -6.50
CA TRP A 117 -10.44 7.18 -7.53
C TRP A 117 -9.43 6.15 -7.01
N THR A 118 -8.67 6.52 -6.00
CA THR A 118 -7.66 5.65 -5.38
C THR A 118 -8.22 4.84 -4.23
N ARG A 119 -9.31 5.31 -3.61
CA ARG A 119 -9.94 4.68 -2.45
C ARG A 119 -10.19 3.17 -2.61
N PRO A 120 -10.76 2.66 -3.72
CA PRO A 120 -10.95 1.21 -3.87
C PRO A 120 -9.64 0.42 -3.90
N ILE A 121 -8.53 1.06 -4.28
CA ILE A 121 -7.20 0.45 -4.26
C ILE A 121 -6.65 0.50 -2.83
N MET A 122 -6.78 1.64 -2.15
CA MET A 122 -6.36 1.79 -0.76
C MET A 122 -7.12 0.88 0.18
N ASP A 123 -8.40 0.59 -0.08
CA ASP A 123 -9.18 -0.40 0.67
C ASP A 123 -8.53 -1.79 0.59
N VAL A 124 -8.02 -2.19 -0.57
CA VAL A 124 -7.28 -3.45 -0.73
C VAL A 124 -5.97 -3.45 0.06
N PHE A 125 -5.23 -2.33 0.07
CA PHE A 125 -4.01 -2.21 0.88
C PHE A 125 -4.32 -2.28 2.38
N SER A 126 -5.46 -1.72 2.81
CA SER A 126 -5.92 -1.74 4.21
C SER A 126 -6.29 -3.14 4.72
N GLU A 127 -6.45 -4.13 3.85
CA GLU A 127 -6.60 -5.54 4.25
C GLU A 127 -5.29 -6.11 4.82
N PHE A 128 -4.13 -5.55 4.45
CA PHE A 128 -2.80 -6.07 4.76
C PHE A 128 -1.96 -5.16 5.64
N TYR A 129 -2.16 -3.85 5.53
CA TYR A 129 -1.38 -2.84 6.22
C TYR A 129 -2.26 -1.97 7.10
N SER A 130 -1.72 -1.50 8.23
CA SER A 130 -2.41 -0.51 9.04
C SER A 130 -2.48 0.84 8.31
N GLN A 131 -3.38 1.73 8.75
CA GLN A 131 -3.46 3.08 8.19
C GLN A 131 -2.15 3.87 8.39
N ALA A 132 -1.47 3.63 9.50
CA ALA A 132 -0.17 4.25 9.78
C ALA A 132 0.91 3.77 8.79
N ASP A 133 0.94 2.47 8.50
CA ASP A 133 1.87 1.90 7.51
C ASP A 133 1.61 2.44 6.11
N ILE A 134 0.35 2.53 5.70
CA ILE A 134 -0.04 3.08 4.39
C ILE A 134 0.39 4.54 4.28
N GLN A 135 0.14 5.36 5.30
CA GLN A 135 0.57 6.76 5.32
C GLN A 135 2.10 6.89 5.27
N TYR A 136 2.81 6.04 5.99
CA TYR A 136 4.26 5.97 5.93
C TYR A 136 4.74 5.59 4.52
N MET A 137 4.14 4.56 3.90
CA MET A 137 4.49 4.12 2.55
C MET A 137 4.26 5.22 1.49
N ILE A 138 3.21 6.03 1.65
CA ILE A 138 2.95 7.19 0.78
C ILE A 138 4.00 8.29 1.03
N LYS A 139 4.28 8.61 2.28
CA LYS A 139 5.27 9.64 2.66
C LYS A 139 6.67 9.30 2.14
N GLU A 140 7.08 8.05 2.28
CA GLU A 140 8.38 7.55 1.79
C GLU A 140 8.38 7.24 0.29
N LYS A 141 7.28 7.54 -0.42
CA LYS A 141 7.12 7.29 -1.86
C LYS A 141 7.33 5.83 -2.26
N ILE A 142 6.99 4.91 -1.35
CA ILE A 142 6.88 3.48 -1.64
C ILE A 142 5.59 3.25 -2.45
N ILE A 143 4.50 3.90 -2.03
CA ILE A 143 3.27 4.03 -2.82
C ILE A 143 3.22 5.46 -3.36
N GLU A 144 3.12 5.59 -4.68
CA GLU A 144 3.07 6.88 -5.36
C GLU A 144 1.81 6.96 -6.21
N ILE A 145 1.07 8.06 -6.06
CA ILE A 145 -0.16 8.31 -6.84
C ILE A 145 0.19 9.33 -7.92
N CYS A 146 0.15 8.87 -9.19
CA CYS A 146 0.51 9.69 -10.34
C CYS A 146 -0.69 9.80 -11.30
N PRO A 147 -1.33 10.96 -11.41
CA PRO A 147 -2.35 11.17 -12.42
C PRO A 147 -1.75 11.09 -13.83
N LEU A 148 -2.48 10.47 -14.77
CA LEU A 148 -2.18 10.58 -16.19
C LEU A 148 -2.82 11.86 -16.72
N ALA A 149 -1.99 12.74 -17.26
CA ALA A 149 -2.43 13.96 -17.95
C ALA A 149 -2.93 13.64 -19.36
#